data_eaf69238517dfd51517b301a9331debe
#
_entry.id   eaf69238517dfd51517b301a9331debe
#
_cell.length_a   1.000
_cell.length_b   1.000
_cell.length_c   1.000
_cell.angle_alpha   90.00
_cell.angle_beta   90.00
_cell.angle_gamma   90.00
#
_symmetry.space_group_name_H-M   'P 1'
#
loop_
_entity.id
_entity.type
_entity.pdbx_description
1 polymer ?
#
loop_
_entity_poly.entity_id
_entity_poly.type
_entity_poly.pdbx_seq_one_letter_code
_entity_poly.pdbx_strand_id
1 'polypeptide(L)'
;SSDPVESMSLGHRSNEYWRFNGKVFAGIDLWDGLKFQTSFAYAFDLNATKSYSPKSPARYDAEGNIRKAAGETNKEEDYWYRNATWTSENLLTYNKQFDKHNVNVLLGHSVIGSRFYKTTASIQGFPTENIYELDGGTINPGAKGNSEEYKLQSFFGRVNYGYDDRYLFEFNIRHDGSSRMPKANRYATFPSVSGGWVFSNEELMKDYKNFSLGKLRLSWGKLGNQEIGNYAYAATLGRSEERRVGK
;
A
#
# COMPACT_ATOMS: atom_id res chain seq x y z
N SER A 1 19.80 1.61 -39.70
CA SER A 1 19.56 2.12 -38.35
C SER A 1 18.22 2.82 -38.35
N SER A 2 17.23 2.27 -37.58
CA SER A 2 16.01 3.03 -37.36
C SER A 2 16.36 4.28 -36.58
N ASP A 3 15.94 5.45 -37.08
CA ASP A 3 16.14 6.69 -36.37
C ASP A 3 15.31 6.65 -35.09
N PRO A 4 15.93 6.61 -33.88
CA PRO A 4 15.17 6.60 -32.63
C PRO A 4 14.35 7.88 -32.47
N VAL A 5 14.73 8.96 -33.11
CA VAL A 5 14.07 10.26 -33.05
C VAL A 5 12.73 10.22 -33.77
N GLU A 6 12.63 9.55 -34.92
CA GLU A 6 11.39 9.42 -35.69
C GLU A 6 10.34 8.57 -34.95
N SER A 7 10.77 7.49 -34.31
CA SER A 7 9.83 6.65 -33.51
C SER A 7 9.37 7.33 -32.22
N MET A 8 10.15 8.26 -31.68
CA MET A 8 9.79 9.04 -30.48
C MET A 8 8.90 10.25 -30.81
N SER A 9 9.00 10.80 -32.00
CA SER A 9 8.26 12.00 -32.41
C SER A 9 6.78 11.72 -32.72
N LEU A 10 6.43 10.50 -33.10
CA LEU A 10 5.08 10.10 -33.48
C LEU A 10 4.32 9.42 -32.35
N GLY A 11 5.00 8.92 -31.33
CA GLY A 11 4.38 8.33 -30.16
C GLY A 11 3.81 9.41 -29.24
N HIS A 12 2.58 9.25 -28.81
CA HIS A 12 1.94 10.16 -27.86
C HIS A 12 1.59 9.44 -26.56
N ARG A 13 1.99 10.02 -25.42
CA ARG A 13 1.59 9.52 -24.10
C ARG A 13 1.23 10.67 -23.19
N SER A 14 0.01 10.61 -22.69
CA SER A 14 -0.49 11.49 -21.64
C SER A 14 -0.75 10.70 -20.38
N ASN A 15 -0.43 11.27 -19.23
CA ASN A 15 -0.67 10.67 -17.93
C ASN A 15 -1.21 11.74 -16.98
N GLU A 16 -2.44 11.57 -16.55
CA GLU A 16 -3.08 12.41 -15.54
C GLU A 16 -3.17 11.65 -14.23
N TYR A 17 -2.67 12.26 -13.17
CA TYR A 17 -2.69 11.68 -11.83
C TYR A 17 -3.30 12.66 -10.83
N TRP A 18 -4.35 12.22 -10.16
CA TRP A 18 -5.04 12.97 -9.12
C TRP A 18 -4.96 12.21 -7.81
N ARG A 19 -4.56 12.91 -6.76
CA ARG A 19 -4.55 12.36 -5.39
C ARG A 19 -5.27 13.31 -4.45
N PHE A 20 -6.19 12.76 -3.69
CA PHE A 20 -6.83 13.42 -2.57
C PHE A 20 -6.55 12.65 -1.29
N ASN A 21 -6.13 13.35 -0.23
CA ASN A 21 -5.96 12.79 1.10
C ASN A 21 -6.62 13.73 2.10
N GLY A 22 -7.50 13.20 2.93
CA GLY A 22 -8.16 13.93 3.98
C GLY A 22 -8.22 13.14 5.27
N LYS A 23 -8.06 13.80 6.41
CA LYS A 23 -8.24 13.21 7.75
C LYS A 23 -9.01 14.20 8.64
N VAL A 24 -10.01 13.68 9.32
CA VAL A 24 -10.72 14.38 10.40
C VAL A 24 -10.50 13.58 11.69
N PHE A 25 -10.43 14.29 12.79
CA PHE A 25 -10.31 13.66 14.10
C PHE A 25 -11.04 14.48 15.17
N ALA A 26 -11.46 13.78 16.22
CA ALA A 26 -12.00 14.39 17.42
C ALA A 26 -11.40 13.70 18.65
N GLY A 27 -11.18 14.46 19.70
CA GLY A 27 -10.64 13.94 20.95
C GLY A 27 -11.37 14.56 22.14
N ILE A 28 -11.55 13.78 23.19
CA ILE A 28 -12.14 14.20 24.44
C ILE A 28 -11.31 13.66 25.61
N ASP A 29 -11.02 14.54 26.55
CA ASP A 29 -10.43 14.14 27.83
C ASP A 29 -11.58 13.67 28.75
N LEU A 30 -11.59 12.36 29.05
CA LEU A 30 -12.64 11.75 29.85
C LEU A 30 -12.47 12.03 31.34
N TRP A 31 -11.22 11.93 31.82
CA TRP A 31 -10.76 12.40 33.12
C TRP A 31 -9.24 12.51 33.16
N ASP A 32 -8.70 12.89 34.29
CA ASP A 32 -7.26 13.15 34.46
C ASP A 32 -6.42 11.98 33.97
N GLY A 33 -5.60 12.26 32.95
CA GLY A 33 -4.73 11.29 32.28
C GLY A 33 -5.43 10.38 31.26
N LEU A 34 -6.77 10.33 31.16
CA LEU A 34 -7.49 9.46 30.24
C LEU A 34 -8.11 10.27 29.09
N LYS A 35 -7.67 9.96 27.86
CA LYS A 35 -8.12 10.60 26.62
C LYS A 35 -8.65 9.58 25.63
N PHE A 36 -9.82 9.86 25.05
CA PHE A 36 -10.34 9.14 23.90
C PHE A 36 -10.17 9.99 22.65
N GLN A 37 -9.73 9.36 21.55
CA GLN A 37 -9.61 10.00 20.24
C GLN A 37 -10.19 9.08 19.18
N THR A 38 -10.99 9.65 18.29
CA THR A 38 -11.45 8.99 17.06
C THR A 38 -10.98 9.74 15.85
N SER A 39 -10.66 9.02 14.77
CA SER A 39 -10.29 9.64 13.51
C SER A 39 -10.81 8.83 12.33
N PHE A 40 -11.08 9.56 11.24
CA PHE A 40 -11.42 9.00 9.95
C PHE A 40 -10.54 9.63 8.87
N ALA A 41 -9.86 8.81 8.11
CA ALA A 41 -9.04 9.23 6.98
C ALA A 41 -9.57 8.61 5.69
N TYR A 42 -9.51 9.38 4.61
CA TYR A 42 -9.87 8.94 3.28
C TYR A 42 -8.78 9.35 2.28
N ALA A 43 -8.31 8.41 1.50
CA ALA A 43 -7.35 8.61 0.43
C ALA A 43 -7.95 8.11 -0.89
N PHE A 44 -7.84 8.91 -1.92
CA PHE A 44 -8.33 8.59 -3.25
C PHE A 44 -7.27 8.91 -4.27
N ASP A 45 -6.93 7.93 -5.10
CA ASP A 45 -6.00 8.04 -6.22
C ASP A 45 -6.74 7.73 -7.52
N LEU A 46 -6.58 8.58 -8.50
CA LEU A 46 -7.01 8.40 -9.88
C LEU A 46 -5.79 8.54 -10.80
N ASN A 47 -5.62 7.61 -11.70
CA ASN A 47 -4.66 7.70 -12.78
C ASN A 47 -5.36 7.39 -14.11
N ALA A 48 -5.19 8.28 -15.08
CA ALA A 48 -5.64 8.11 -16.45
C ALA A 48 -4.42 8.21 -17.36
N THR A 49 -4.10 7.17 -18.08
CA THR A 49 -3.00 7.14 -19.05
C THR A 49 -3.57 6.84 -20.41
N LYS A 50 -3.24 7.68 -21.38
CA LYS A 50 -3.51 7.51 -22.80
C LYS A 50 -2.18 7.29 -23.51
N SER A 51 -2.06 6.23 -24.30
CA SER A 51 -0.79 5.87 -24.94
C SER A 51 -1.02 5.41 -26.37
N TYR A 52 -0.57 6.24 -27.30
CA TYR A 52 -0.56 5.93 -28.71
C TYR A 52 0.82 5.47 -29.14
N SER A 53 0.85 4.34 -29.83
CA SER A 53 2.06 3.77 -30.44
C SER A 53 1.92 3.77 -31.97
N PRO A 54 2.80 4.47 -32.71
CA PRO A 54 2.76 4.50 -34.16
C PRO A 54 3.16 3.16 -34.77
N LYS A 55 3.00 3.02 -36.06
CA LYS A 55 3.52 1.86 -36.81
C LYS A 55 5.03 1.77 -36.62
N SER A 56 5.51 0.59 -36.27
CA SER A 56 6.95 0.39 -36.14
C SER A 56 7.62 0.37 -37.52
N PRO A 57 8.69 1.17 -37.77
CA PRO A 57 9.44 1.07 -39.01
C PRO A 57 10.16 -0.28 -39.14
N ALA A 58 10.38 -0.73 -40.37
CA ALA A 58 11.18 -1.92 -40.62
C ALA A 58 12.62 -1.73 -40.10
N ARG A 59 13.20 -2.79 -39.58
CA ARG A 59 14.61 -2.80 -39.17
C ARG A 59 15.43 -3.65 -40.15
N TYR A 60 16.55 -3.08 -40.60
CA TYR A 60 17.49 -3.70 -41.53
C TYR A 60 18.81 -4.04 -40.82
N ASP A 61 19.52 -5.06 -41.31
CA ASP A 61 20.90 -5.33 -40.92
C ASP A 61 21.88 -4.44 -41.70
N ALA A 62 23.20 -4.63 -41.47
CA ALA A 62 24.24 -3.87 -42.17
C ALA A 62 24.30 -4.19 -43.68
N GLU A 63 23.80 -5.34 -44.08
CA GLU A 63 23.73 -5.84 -45.44
C GLU A 63 22.44 -5.42 -46.17
N GLY A 64 21.53 -4.71 -45.49
CA GLY A 64 20.25 -4.23 -46.03
C GLY A 64 19.11 -5.27 -46.01
N ASN A 65 19.28 -6.40 -45.37
CA ASN A 65 18.20 -7.39 -45.24
C ASN A 65 17.26 -7.01 -44.11
N ILE A 66 15.96 -7.36 -44.21
CA ILE A 66 14.96 -7.08 -43.19
C ILE A 66 15.21 -7.96 -41.98
N ARG A 67 15.67 -7.39 -40.86
CA ARG A 67 15.78 -8.07 -39.55
C ARG A 67 14.44 -8.13 -38.84
N LYS A 68 13.60 -7.11 -38.97
CA LYS A 68 12.27 -7.02 -38.44
C LYS A 68 11.37 -6.30 -39.44
N ALA A 69 10.30 -6.93 -39.86
CA ALA A 69 9.30 -6.27 -40.68
C ALA A 69 8.71 -5.06 -39.98
N ALA A 70 8.25 -4.09 -40.76
CA ALA A 70 7.46 -2.98 -40.22
C ALA A 70 6.27 -3.51 -39.44
N GLY A 71 5.92 -2.86 -38.35
CA GLY A 71 4.66 -3.14 -37.64
C GLY A 71 3.50 -2.73 -38.53
N GLU A 72 2.53 -3.65 -38.70
CA GLU A 72 1.44 -3.45 -39.65
C GLU A 72 0.38 -2.45 -39.13
N THR A 73 0.31 -2.26 -37.81
CA THR A 73 -0.74 -1.46 -37.17
C THR A 73 -0.20 -0.53 -36.12
N ASN A 74 -0.73 0.67 -36.07
CA ASN A 74 -0.66 1.57 -34.95
C ASN A 74 -1.66 1.16 -33.86
N LYS A 75 -1.41 1.54 -32.60
CA LYS A 75 -2.21 1.13 -31.44
C LYS A 75 -2.44 2.29 -30.49
N GLU A 76 -3.66 2.42 -30.03
CA GLU A 76 -4.03 3.22 -28.87
C GLU A 76 -4.37 2.30 -27.70
N GLU A 77 -3.93 2.70 -26.49
CA GLU A 77 -4.26 2.03 -25.24
C GLU A 77 -4.56 3.07 -24.15
N ASP A 78 -5.80 3.06 -23.68
CA ASP A 78 -6.25 3.85 -22.55
C ASP A 78 -6.28 3.00 -21.30
N TYR A 79 -5.66 3.50 -20.25
CA TYR A 79 -5.57 2.85 -18.95
C TYR A 79 -6.16 3.75 -17.87
N TRP A 80 -7.13 3.25 -17.15
CA TRP A 80 -7.78 3.93 -16.04
C TRP A 80 -7.61 3.12 -14.77
N TYR A 81 -7.14 3.79 -13.73
CA TYR A 81 -6.91 3.22 -12.44
C TYR A 81 -7.52 4.13 -11.37
N ARG A 82 -8.26 3.54 -10.45
CA ARG A 82 -8.87 4.22 -9.31
C ARG A 82 -8.65 3.39 -8.05
N ASN A 83 -8.09 4.00 -7.02
CA ASN A 83 -7.94 3.41 -5.70
C ASN A 83 -8.56 4.31 -4.65
N ALA A 84 -9.40 3.75 -3.79
CA ALA A 84 -10.00 4.42 -2.66
C ALA A 84 -9.68 3.64 -1.39
N THR A 85 -9.05 4.31 -0.42
CA THR A 85 -8.71 3.72 0.88
C THR A 85 -9.28 4.59 1.98
N TRP A 86 -9.98 3.98 2.92
CA TRP A 86 -10.45 4.65 4.12
C TRP A 86 -9.90 3.95 5.37
N THR A 87 -9.66 4.74 6.40
CA THR A 87 -9.19 4.27 7.70
C THR A 87 -10.03 4.91 8.79
N SER A 88 -10.59 4.08 9.68
CA SER A 88 -11.21 4.53 10.92
C SER A 88 -10.36 4.02 12.09
N GLU A 89 -10.03 4.91 13.00
CA GLU A 89 -9.18 4.60 14.16
C GLU A 89 -9.77 5.19 15.41
N ASN A 90 -9.82 4.39 16.48
CA ASN A 90 -10.26 4.77 17.81
C ASN A 90 -9.17 4.43 18.81
N LEU A 91 -8.76 5.40 19.61
CA LEU A 91 -7.67 5.29 20.57
C LEU A 91 -8.15 5.70 21.94
N LEU A 92 -7.84 4.92 22.94
CA LEU A 92 -7.98 5.26 24.35
C LEU A 92 -6.59 5.29 24.97
N THR A 93 -6.17 6.44 25.46
CA THR A 93 -4.83 6.65 26.01
C THR A 93 -4.94 7.07 27.46
N TYR A 94 -4.20 6.41 28.34
CA TYR A 94 -4.06 6.78 29.74
C TYR A 94 -2.61 7.10 30.04
N ASN A 95 -2.35 8.30 30.56
CA ASN A 95 -1.04 8.78 30.96
C ASN A 95 -1.10 9.23 32.42
N LYS A 96 -0.27 8.66 33.25
CA LYS A 96 -0.18 9.05 34.66
C LYS A 96 1.24 8.96 35.15
N GLN A 97 1.65 10.01 35.83
CA GLN A 97 2.89 10.02 36.59
C GLN A 97 2.55 10.20 38.06
N PHE A 98 3.11 9.37 38.91
CA PHE A 98 2.97 9.45 40.36
C PHE A 98 4.29 9.05 41.02
N ASP A 99 4.82 9.96 41.80
CA ASP A 99 6.17 9.84 42.40
C ASP A 99 7.20 9.46 41.32
N LYS A 100 7.86 8.33 41.47
CA LYS A 100 8.87 7.80 40.53
C LYS A 100 8.30 6.92 39.43
N HIS A 101 7.01 6.74 39.40
CA HIS A 101 6.33 5.86 38.44
C HIS A 101 5.74 6.64 37.28
N ASN A 102 6.02 6.20 36.07
CA ASN A 102 5.43 6.72 34.84
C ASN A 102 4.68 5.58 34.13
N VAL A 103 3.38 5.75 33.90
CA VAL A 103 2.53 4.76 33.25
C VAL A 103 1.89 5.38 32.02
N ASN A 104 2.07 4.76 30.85
CA ASN A 104 1.36 5.08 29.65
C ASN A 104 0.69 3.83 29.10
N VAL A 105 -0.63 3.86 28.93
CA VAL A 105 -1.43 2.77 28.37
C VAL A 105 -2.14 3.28 27.14
N LEU A 106 -2.05 2.54 26.04
CA LEU A 106 -2.78 2.79 24.81
C LEU A 106 -3.60 1.54 24.48
N LEU A 107 -4.90 1.72 24.24
CA LEU A 107 -5.77 0.74 23.60
C LEU A 107 -6.27 1.30 22.30
N GLY A 108 -6.24 0.52 21.25
CA GLY A 108 -6.62 0.98 19.91
C GLY A 108 -7.45 -0.06 19.16
N HIS A 109 -8.34 0.46 18.33
CA HIS A 109 -9.07 -0.29 17.32
C HIS A 109 -8.97 0.46 15.99
N SER A 110 -8.60 -0.23 14.92
CA SER A 110 -8.47 0.34 13.59
C SER A 110 -9.12 -0.56 12.56
N VAL A 111 -9.80 0.06 11.59
CA VAL A 111 -10.32 -0.61 10.40
C VAL A 111 -9.85 0.13 9.17
N ILE A 112 -9.28 -0.61 8.23
CA ILE A 112 -8.86 -0.11 6.92
C ILE A 112 -9.66 -0.86 5.86
N GLY A 113 -10.24 -0.12 4.91
CA GLY A 113 -10.86 -0.68 3.72
C GLY A 113 -10.25 -0.06 2.47
N SER A 114 -9.92 -0.86 1.49
CA SER A 114 -9.39 -0.38 0.20
C SER A 114 -10.14 -1.03 -0.93
N ARG A 115 -10.48 -0.24 -1.94
CA ARG A 115 -11.12 -0.69 -3.18
C ARG A 115 -10.37 -0.14 -4.37
N PHE A 116 -9.95 -1.04 -5.21
CA PHE A 116 -9.20 -0.80 -6.41
C PHE A 116 -10.02 -1.17 -7.65
N TYR A 117 -9.98 -0.31 -8.66
CA TYR A 117 -10.52 -0.57 -10.00
C TYR A 117 -9.48 -0.27 -11.05
N LYS A 118 -9.42 -1.12 -12.05
CA LYS A 118 -8.57 -0.97 -13.21
C LYS A 118 -9.39 -1.30 -14.46
N THR A 119 -9.30 -0.43 -15.45
CA THR A 119 -9.87 -0.67 -16.79
C THR A 119 -8.83 -0.32 -17.84
N THR A 120 -8.70 -1.14 -18.86
CA THR A 120 -7.87 -0.89 -20.03
C THR A 120 -8.72 -1.08 -21.26
N ALA A 121 -8.75 -0.09 -22.12
CA ALA A 121 -9.32 -0.17 -23.46
C ALA A 121 -8.19 -0.04 -24.48
N SER A 122 -8.26 -0.75 -25.59
CA SER A 122 -7.26 -0.68 -26.66
C SER A 122 -7.87 -0.94 -28.01
N ILE A 123 -7.31 -0.31 -29.02
CA ILE A 123 -7.70 -0.51 -30.42
C ILE A 123 -6.48 -0.30 -31.33
N GLN A 124 -6.54 -0.82 -32.55
CA GLN A 124 -5.50 -0.72 -33.55
C GLN A 124 -6.08 -0.28 -34.90
N GLY A 125 -5.20 0.02 -35.85
CA GLY A 125 -5.60 0.27 -37.25
C GLY A 125 -6.19 1.66 -37.45
N PHE A 126 -5.48 2.68 -37.06
CA PHE A 126 -5.82 4.09 -37.32
C PHE A 126 -5.48 4.48 -38.76
N PRO A 127 -6.34 5.25 -39.43
CA PRO A 127 -6.12 5.66 -40.82
C PRO A 127 -4.93 6.62 -40.96
N THR A 128 -4.63 7.41 -39.93
CA THR A 128 -3.51 8.37 -39.88
C THR A 128 -2.84 8.36 -38.52
N GLU A 129 -1.60 8.83 -38.44
CA GLU A 129 -0.87 8.94 -37.17
C GLU A 129 -1.30 10.16 -36.32
N ASN A 130 -2.17 11.02 -36.87
CA ASN A 130 -2.65 12.23 -36.20
C ASN A 130 -4.00 12.02 -35.46
N ILE A 131 -4.64 10.88 -35.64
CA ILE A 131 -5.90 10.50 -34.97
C ILE A 131 -5.59 9.34 -34.05
N TYR A 132 -5.70 9.60 -32.75
CA TYR A 132 -5.40 8.62 -31.69
C TYR A 132 -6.49 8.59 -30.59
N GLU A 133 -7.75 8.79 -31.02
CA GLU A 133 -8.90 8.52 -30.17
C GLU A 133 -9.38 7.07 -30.39
N LEU A 134 -9.83 6.38 -29.36
CA LEU A 134 -10.28 4.96 -29.44
C LEU A 134 -11.28 4.73 -30.57
N ASP A 135 -12.15 5.69 -30.85
CA ASP A 135 -13.16 5.62 -31.91
C ASP A 135 -12.54 5.67 -33.33
N GLY A 136 -11.28 6.11 -33.46
CA GLY A 136 -10.59 6.20 -34.75
C GLY A 136 -9.97 4.89 -35.23
N GLY A 137 -9.83 3.89 -34.37
CA GLY A 137 -9.28 2.59 -34.72
C GLY A 137 -10.35 1.63 -35.26
N THR A 138 -9.91 0.66 -36.06
CA THR A 138 -10.83 -0.26 -36.76
C THR A 138 -10.53 -1.73 -36.51
N ILE A 139 -9.41 -2.05 -35.88
CA ILE A 139 -8.91 -3.43 -35.75
C ILE A 139 -8.67 -3.78 -34.29
N ASN A 140 -8.98 -5.02 -33.92
CA ASN A 140 -8.67 -5.61 -32.62
C ASN A 140 -9.13 -4.78 -31.40
N PRO A 141 -10.41 -4.40 -31.31
CA PRO A 141 -10.92 -3.75 -30.11
C PRO A 141 -10.71 -4.66 -28.89
N GLY A 142 -10.14 -4.12 -27.83
CA GLY A 142 -9.88 -4.83 -26.60
C GLY A 142 -10.37 -4.05 -25.39
N ALA A 143 -11.01 -4.75 -24.46
CA ALA A 143 -11.38 -4.21 -23.16
C ALA A 143 -11.06 -5.22 -22.07
N LYS A 144 -10.41 -4.74 -21.01
CA LYS A 144 -10.07 -5.53 -19.81
C LYS A 144 -10.35 -4.69 -18.57
N GLY A 145 -10.82 -5.34 -17.53
CA GLY A 145 -11.02 -4.68 -16.24
C GLY A 145 -10.96 -5.67 -15.10
N ASN A 146 -10.52 -5.20 -13.96
CA ASN A 146 -10.63 -5.93 -12.71
C ASN A 146 -10.92 -4.99 -11.56
N SER A 147 -11.46 -5.53 -10.49
CA SER A 147 -11.62 -4.84 -9.23
C SER A 147 -11.14 -5.72 -8.09
N GLU A 148 -10.54 -5.09 -7.11
CA GLU A 148 -10.07 -5.75 -5.91
C GLU A 148 -10.52 -4.97 -4.69
N GLU A 149 -10.82 -5.69 -3.62
CA GLU A 149 -11.18 -5.10 -2.34
C GLU A 149 -10.48 -5.87 -1.22
N TYR A 150 -9.97 -5.15 -0.23
CA TYR A 150 -9.54 -5.77 1.01
C TYR A 150 -9.97 -4.95 2.22
N LYS A 151 -10.08 -5.62 3.36
CA LYS A 151 -10.33 -5.03 4.67
C LYS A 151 -9.36 -5.59 5.68
N LEU A 152 -8.89 -4.72 6.54
CA LEU A 152 -8.05 -5.04 7.69
C LEU A 152 -8.70 -4.49 8.94
N GLN A 153 -8.84 -5.32 9.97
CA GLN A 153 -9.28 -4.89 11.29
C GLN A 153 -8.20 -5.23 12.30
N SER A 154 -7.90 -4.30 13.19
CA SER A 154 -6.84 -4.43 14.17
C SER A 154 -7.33 -3.99 15.55
N PHE A 155 -7.05 -4.80 16.55
CA PHE A 155 -7.10 -4.43 17.96
C PHE A 155 -5.68 -4.41 18.49
N PHE A 156 -5.30 -3.38 19.20
CA PHE A 156 -3.95 -3.28 19.72
C PHE A 156 -3.90 -2.61 21.08
N GLY A 157 -2.93 -3.00 21.86
CA GLY A 157 -2.66 -2.43 23.17
C GLY A 157 -1.18 -2.27 23.39
N ARG A 158 -0.79 -1.22 24.11
CA ARG A 158 0.56 -0.95 24.57
C ARG A 158 0.53 -0.47 26.00
N VAL A 159 1.46 -0.99 26.78
CA VAL A 159 1.75 -0.51 28.13
C VAL A 159 3.22 -0.14 28.16
N ASN A 160 3.48 1.12 28.49
CA ASN A 160 4.83 1.60 28.84
C ASN A 160 4.83 1.88 30.33
N TYR A 161 5.83 1.37 31.03
CA TYR A 161 6.06 1.62 32.44
C TYR A 161 7.51 2.06 32.64
N GLY A 162 7.68 3.14 33.35
CA GLY A 162 8.97 3.66 33.76
C GLY A 162 9.03 3.79 35.29
N TYR A 163 10.16 3.43 35.88
CA TYR A 163 10.44 3.64 37.28
C TYR A 163 11.74 4.44 37.46
N ASP A 164 11.62 5.60 38.10
CA ASP A 164 12.74 6.50 38.48
C ASP A 164 13.63 6.88 37.28
N ASP A 165 13.06 6.93 36.07
CA ASP A 165 13.76 7.16 34.80
C ASP A 165 14.96 6.21 34.57
N ARG A 166 15.01 5.10 35.29
CA ARG A 166 16.07 4.09 35.24
C ARG A 166 15.62 2.79 34.63
N TYR A 167 14.45 2.29 35.02
CA TYR A 167 13.93 1.01 34.59
C TYR A 167 12.74 1.26 33.70
N LEU A 168 12.81 0.75 32.47
CA LEU A 168 11.79 0.94 31.44
C LEU A 168 11.27 -0.42 31.01
N PHE A 169 9.96 -0.53 30.92
CA PHE A 169 9.29 -1.73 30.43
C PHE A 169 8.25 -1.34 29.41
N GLU A 170 8.17 -2.09 28.30
CA GLU A 170 7.16 -1.93 27.26
C GLU A 170 6.57 -3.29 26.89
N PHE A 171 5.27 -3.36 26.87
CA PHE A 171 4.51 -4.50 26.36
C PHE A 171 3.59 -4.02 25.25
N ASN A 172 3.62 -4.70 24.09
CA ASN A 172 2.68 -4.47 23.01
C ASN A 172 2.00 -5.78 22.64
N ILE A 173 0.72 -5.69 22.30
CA ILE A 173 -0.04 -6.78 21.70
C ILE A 173 -0.86 -6.23 20.56
N ARG A 174 -0.89 -6.94 19.43
CA ARG A 174 -1.70 -6.61 18.27
C ARG A 174 -2.41 -7.84 17.76
N HIS A 175 -3.71 -7.72 17.50
CA HIS A 175 -4.57 -8.77 16.96
C HIS A 175 -5.16 -8.26 15.65
N ASP A 176 -4.68 -8.78 14.52
CA ASP A 176 -5.01 -8.33 13.18
C ASP A 176 -5.84 -9.37 12.44
N GLY A 177 -6.94 -8.92 11.83
CA GLY A 177 -7.77 -9.71 10.94
C GLY A 177 -7.75 -9.16 9.53
N SER A 178 -7.32 -9.97 8.55
CA SER A 178 -7.20 -9.58 7.14
C SER A 178 -8.17 -10.37 6.25
N SER A 179 -8.91 -9.66 5.39
CA SER A 179 -9.76 -10.30 4.38
C SER A 179 -8.96 -11.04 3.29
N ARG A 180 -7.63 -10.82 3.22
CA ARG A 180 -6.72 -11.55 2.32
C ARG A 180 -6.48 -12.98 2.75
N MET A 181 -6.82 -13.31 4.01
CA MET A 181 -6.66 -14.64 4.58
C MET A 181 -7.96 -15.43 4.57
N PRO A 182 -7.90 -16.78 4.49
CA PRO A 182 -9.07 -17.64 4.64
C PRO A 182 -9.79 -17.40 5.96
N LYS A 183 -11.10 -17.62 6.01
CA LYS A 183 -11.91 -17.39 7.22
C LYS A 183 -11.34 -18.10 8.46
N ALA A 184 -10.82 -19.31 8.33
CA ALA A 184 -10.27 -20.10 9.43
C ALA A 184 -9.00 -19.49 10.07
N ASN A 185 -8.19 -18.78 9.28
CA ASN A 185 -6.89 -18.23 9.71
C ASN A 185 -6.82 -16.71 9.51
N ARG A 186 -7.98 -16.06 9.54
CA ARG A 186 -8.09 -14.62 9.25
C ARG A 186 -7.42 -13.74 10.28
N TYR A 187 -7.40 -14.17 11.54
CA TYR A 187 -6.86 -13.42 12.66
C TYR A 187 -5.54 -13.98 13.15
N ALA A 188 -4.61 -13.10 13.47
CA ALA A 188 -3.32 -13.45 14.05
C ALA A 188 -2.94 -12.46 15.15
N THR A 189 -2.20 -12.96 16.16
CA THR A 189 -1.78 -12.16 17.31
C THR A 189 -0.26 -12.01 17.33
N PHE A 190 0.19 -10.79 17.58
CA PHE A 190 1.58 -10.36 17.52
C PHE A 190 1.96 -9.67 18.84
N PRO A 191 2.42 -10.42 19.86
CA PRO A 191 2.93 -9.84 21.10
C PRO A 191 4.37 -9.40 20.95
N SER A 192 4.76 -8.35 21.68
CA SER A 192 6.16 -7.97 21.87
C SER A 192 6.37 -7.41 23.27
N VAL A 193 7.59 -7.57 23.77
CA VAL A 193 8.02 -7.07 25.08
C VAL A 193 9.43 -6.51 24.96
N SER A 194 9.68 -5.41 25.66
CA SER A 194 11.03 -4.88 25.81
C SER A 194 11.27 -4.38 27.23
N GLY A 195 12.52 -4.53 27.70
CA GLY A 195 13.04 -3.98 28.92
C GLY A 195 14.22 -3.05 28.65
N GLY A 196 14.32 -1.97 29.39
CA GLY A 196 15.42 -1.01 29.30
C GLY A 196 15.96 -0.64 30.67
N TRP A 197 17.26 -0.54 30.78
CA TRP A 197 17.94 -0.06 31.97
C TRP A 197 18.83 1.12 31.61
N VAL A 198 18.54 2.28 32.20
CA VAL A 198 19.33 3.50 32.05
C VAL A 198 20.35 3.53 33.21
N PHE A 199 21.42 2.78 33.03
CA PHE A 199 22.42 2.62 34.10
C PHE A 199 23.19 3.91 34.42
N SER A 200 23.22 4.88 33.48
CA SER A 200 23.78 6.19 33.73
C SER A 200 23.05 6.98 34.84
N ASN A 201 21.77 6.64 35.10
CA ASN A 201 20.95 7.28 36.11
C ASN A 201 21.09 6.61 37.49
N GLU A 202 21.91 5.55 37.61
CA GLU A 202 22.19 4.92 38.89
C GLU A 202 23.09 5.82 39.76
N GLU A 203 22.90 5.72 41.07
CA GLU A 203 23.66 6.56 42.04
C GLU A 203 25.19 6.41 41.88
N LEU A 204 25.66 5.18 41.62
CA LEU A 204 27.06 4.88 41.39
C LEU A 204 27.67 5.55 40.15
N MET A 205 26.85 5.99 39.22
CA MET A 205 27.29 6.61 37.97
C MET A 205 27.25 8.14 38.02
N LYS A 206 26.63 8.75 39.02
CA LYS A 206 26.48 10.22 39.14
C LYS A 206 27.82 10.97 39.21
N ASP A 207 28.86 10.33 39.70
CA ASP A 207 30.20 10.95 39.82
C ASP A 207 31.01 10.89 38.51
N TYR A 208 30.58 10.11 37.52
CA TYR A 208 31.27 9.98 36.24
C TYR A 208 30.81 11.05 35.24
N LYS A 209 31.33 12.27 35.37
CA LYS A 209 30.97 13.45 34.55
C LYS A 209 31.16 13.29 33.02
N ASN A 210 31.94 12.31 32.60
CA ASN A 210 32.23 12.04 31.18
C ASN A 210 31.17 11.14 30.50
N PHE A 211 30.21 10.65 31.27
CA PHE A 211 29.17 9.73 30.76
C PHE A 211 27.81 10.41 30.80
N SER A 212 27.34 10.89 29.63
CA SER A 212 26.09 11.64 29.55
C SER A 212 24.86 10.72 29.50
N LEU A 213 24.95 9.55 28.85
CA LEU A 213 23.85 8.58 28.72
C LEU A 213 24.40 7.17 28.51
N GLY A 214 24.01 6.25 29.39
CA GLY A 214 24.22 4.81 29.24
C GLY A 214 22.92 4.04 29.41
N LYS A 215 22.49 3.34 28.35
CA LYS A 215 21.24 2.58 28.35
C LYS A 215 21.45 1.21 27.71
N LEU A 216 21.00 0.17 28.40
CA LEU A 216 20.85 -1.18 27.84
C LEU A 216 19.40 -1.45 27.55
N ARG A 217 19.10 -2.02 26.37
CA ARG A 217 17.75 -2.43 25.98
C ARG A 217 17.76 -3.84 25.41
N LEU A 218 16.81 -4.65 25.86
CA LEU A 218 16.50 -5.96 25.32
C LEU A 218 15.06 -5.98 24.85
N SER A 219 14.81 -6.62 23.71
CA SER A 219 13.46 -6.74 23.16
C SER A 219 13.26 -8.09 22.47
N TRP A 220 12.04 -8.58 22.60
CA TRP A 220 11.56 -9.76 21.90
C TRP A 220 10.18 -9.49 21.32
N GLY A 221 9.88 -10.06 20.15
CA GLY A 221 8.55 -9.92 19.55
C GLY A 221 8.30 -10.93 18.44
N LYS A 222 7.02 -11.22 18.24
CA LYS A 222 6.51 -11.99 17.10
C LYS A 222 5.95 -11.02 16.06
N LEU A 223 6.40 -11.16 14.81
CA LEU A 223 5.93 -10.39 13.68
C LEU A 223 5.17 -11.28 12.70
N GLY A 224 4.29 -10.68 11.90
CA GLY A 224 3.58 -11.32 10.82
C GLY A 224 3.64 -10.50 9.55
N ASN A 225 3.57 -11.18 8.42
CA ASN A 225 3.42 -10.54 7.11
C ASN A 225 2.03 -10.89 6.55
N GLN A 226 1.28 -9.88 6.14
CA GLN A 226 -0.04 -10.00 5.51
C GLN A 226 -0.03 -9.55 4.04
N GLU A 227 1.13 -9.20 3.47
CA GLU A 227 1.29 -8.78 2.08
C GLU A 227 1.24 -9.99 1.14
N ILE A 228 0.06 -10.59 1.07
CA ILE A 228 -0.29 -11.59 0.06
C ILE A 228 -1.30 -10.97 -0.90
N GLY A 229 -1.36 -11.49 -2.14
CA GLY A 229 -2.34 -11.06 -3.14
C GLY A 229 -3.78 -11.17 -2.61
N ASN A 230 -4.63 -10.22 -3.00
CA ASN A 230 -6.05 -10.29 -2.71
C ASN A 230 -6.61 -11.59 -3.33
N TYR A 231 -7.47 -12.29 -2.59
CA TYR A 231 -8.08 -13.57 -3.03
C TYR A 231 -7.09 -14.71 -3.35
N ALA A 232 -5.83 -14.64 -2.90
CA ALA A 232 -4.83 -15.69 -3.15
C ALA A 232 -5.25 -17.08 -2.64
N TYR A 233 -6.21 -17.16 -1.69
CA TYR A 233 -6.79 -18.38 -1.17
C TYR A 233 -7.98 -18.92 -1.97
N ALA A 234 -8.54 -18.13 -2.90
CA ALA A 234 -9.67 -18.54 -3.72
C ALA A 234 -9.18 -19.27 -4.97
N ALA A 235 -9.78 -20.40 -5.29
CA ALA A 235 -9.52 -21.08 -6.55
C ALA A 235 -9.96 -20.20 -7.72
N THR A 236 -9.03 -19.81 -8.60
CA THR A 236 -9.34 -19.08 -9.82
C THR A 236 -9.75 -20.07 -10.91
N LEU A 237 -10.99 -19.98 -11.36
CA LEU A 237 -11.42 -20.72 -12.56
C LEU A 237 -10.83 -19.99 -13.78
N GLY A 238 -9.88 -20.64 -14.45
CA GLY A 238 -9.33 -20.14 -15.70
C GLY A 238 -10.33 -20.23 -16.83
N ARG A 239 -10.44 -19.17 -17.66
CA ARG A 239 -11.35 -19.08 -18.83
C ARG A 239 -11.12 -20.18 -19.89
N SER A 240 -10.11 -21.03 -19.73
CA SER A 240 -9.76 -22.11 -20.64
C SER A 240 -10.62 -23.38 -20.50
N GLU A 241 -11.43 -23.52 -19.45
CA GLU A 241 -12.24 -24.74 -19.23
C GLU A 241 -13.64 -24.68 -19.85
N GLU A 242 -14.14 -23.52 -20.22
CA GLU A 242 -15.47 -23.39 -20.87
C GLU A 242 -15.55 -23.97 -22.28
N ARG A 243 -14.44 -24.34 -22.91
CA ARG A 243 -14.41 -24.90 -24.28
C ARG A 243 -14.51 -26.43 -24.37
N ARG A 244 -14.58 -27.14 -23.24
CA ARG A 244 -14.57 -28.62 -23.25
C ARG A 244 -15.91 -29.29 -22.97
N VAL A 245 -16.98 -28.57 -22.76
CA VAL A 245 -18.32 -29.15 -22.45
C VAL A 245 -19.28 -29.10 -23.68
N GLY A 246 -18.77 -28.95 -24.87
CA GLY A 246 -19.56 -28.95 -26.08
C GLY A 246 -19.02 -29.88 -27.16
N LYS A 247 -19.06 -31.21 -26.91
CA LYS A 247 -19.07 -32.24 -27.95
C LYS A 247 -19.89 -33.43 -27.49
#